data_2beff92249405456f7d3b816d28c2f35
#
_entry.id   2beff92249405456f7d3b816d28c2f35
#
_cell.length_a   1.000
_cell.length_b   1.000
_cell.length_c   1.000
_cell.angle_alpha   90.00
_cell.angle_beta   90.00
_cell.angle_gamma   90.00
#
_symmetry.space_group_name_H-M   'P 1'
#
loop_
_entity.id
_entity.type
_entity.pdbx_description
1 polymer ?
#
loop_
_entity_poly.entity_id
_entity_poly.type
_entity_poly.pdbx_seq_one_letter_code
_entity_poly.pdbx_strand_id
1 'polypeptide(L)'
;MKHMTIAIYANELQQQVLAQKFTERYTVHFFNSFEALATCEASVYIDLYFDEHLQRLDKPHAWVLAQALTVTNEQLPTNYIRINGWYGLLQQPALQVCMHLTVNADAQALINNLGWKPLVCPDIIGLISARSIAMIINEAYFALAENVATKADIDIAMQLGTNYPFGPFDWSEKIGLRQIHQLLLALAATDDRYTPAPALTQVLS
;
A
#
# COMPACT_ATOMS: atom_id res chain seq x y z
N MET A 1 14.18 27.18 -8.32
CA MET A 1 13.57 26.26 -7.37
C MET A 1 14.38 24.97 -7.39
N LYS A 2 14.84 24.43 -6.25
CA LYS A 2 15.54 23.15 -6.24
C LYS A 2 14.58 22.08 -6.77
N HIS A 3 14.95 21.39 -7.83
CA HIS A 3 14.18 20.22 -8.32
C HIS A 3 14.15 19.17 -7.21
N MET A 4 12.94 18.74 -6.84
CA MET A 4 12.78 17.67 -5.83
C MET A 4 13.11 16.33 -6.48
N THR A 5 14.03 15.60 -5.89
CA THR A 5 14.39 14.24 -6.33
C THR A 5 13.58 13.23 -5.54
N ILE A 6 12.94 12.29 -6.23
CA ILE A 6 12.12 11.22 -5.67
C ILE A 6 12.75 9.88 -6.05
N ALA A 7 13.07 9.07 -5.06
CA ALA A 7 13.57 7.70 -5.22
C ALA A 7 12.45 6.71 -4.90
N ILE A 8 12.16 5.76 -5.79
CA ILE A 8 10.98 4.90 -5.71
C ILE A 8 11.37 3.42 -5.84
N TYR A 9 10.96 2.61 -4.88
CA TYR A 9 10.99 1.15 -4.93
C TYR A 9 9.55 0.62 -5.00
N ALA A 10 9.18 0.06 -6.15
CA ALA A 10 7.81 -0.33 -6.47
C ALA A 10 7.78 -1.39 -7.58
N ASN A 11 6.67 -2.14 -7.69
CA ASN A 11 6.46 -3.06 -8.80
C ASN A 11 6.13 -2.30 -10.11
N GLU A 12 6.16 -3.02 -11.24
CA GLU A 12 5.98 -2.42 -12.57
C GLU A 12 4.66 -1.66 -12.73
N LEU A 13 3.55 -2.18 -12.20
CA LEU A 13 2.24 -1.51 -12.27
C LEU A 13 2.23 -0.20 -11.48
N GLN A 14 2.81 -0.21 -10.29
CA GLN A 14 2.94 0.98 -9.44
C GLN A 14 3.91 2.00 -10.06
N GLN A 15 5.02 1.54 -10.66
CA GLN A 15 5.96 2.41 -11.38
C GLN A 15 5.30 3.13 -12.55
N GLN A 16 4.47 2.44 -13.35
CA GLN A 16 3.73 3.05 -14.45
C GLN A 16 2.79 4.16 -13.97
N VAL A 17 2.07 3.92 -12.87
CA VAL A 17 1.18 4.91 -12.25
C VAL A 17 1.97 6.12 -11.76
N LEU A 18 3.07 5.90 -11.03
CA LEU A 18 3.87 6.98 -10.46
C LEU A 18 4.65 7.76 -11.53
N ALA A 19 5.10 7.11 -12.60
CA ALA A 19 5.73 7.77 -13.74
C ALA A 19 4.78 8.74 -14.45
N GLN A 20 3.50 8.37 -14.59
CA GLN A 20 2.47 9.28 -15.14
C GLN A 20 2.15 10.44 -14.21
N LYS A 21 2.21 10.22 -12.90
CA LYS A 21 1.92 11.24 -11.90
C LYS A 21 3.06 12.23 -11.70
N PHE A 22 4.29 11.74 -11.66
CA PHE A 22 5.49 12.54 -11.43
C PHE A 22 6.14 12.92 -12.78
N THR A 23 5.61 13.94 -13.42
CA THR A 23 6.10 14.46 -14.69
C THR A 23 7.33 15.37 -14.49
N GLU A 24 7.68 16.21 -15.45
CA GLU A 24 8.88 17.07 -15.52
C GLU A 24 9.17 17.95 -14.29
N ARG A 25 8.21 18.06 -13.36
CA ARG A 25 8.38 18.82 -12.12
C ARG A 25 9.37 18.18 -11.14
N TYR A 26 9.61 16.87 -11.28
CA TYR A 26 10.41 16.06 -10.36
C TYR A 26 11.51 15.31 -11.12
N THR A 27 12.63 15.05 -10.43
CA THR A 27 13.61 14.07 -10.89
C THR A 27 13.26 12.74 -10.22
N VAL A 28 12.83 11.75 -11.01
CA VAL A 28 12.34 10.46 -10.48
C VAL A 28 13.30 9.35 -10.85
N HIS A 29 13.68 8.54 -9.86
CA HIS A 29 14.48 7.35 -10.03
C HIS A 29 13.72 6.13 -9.51
N PHE A 30 13.61 5.09 -10.33
CA PHE A 30 13.00 3.82 -9.95
C PHE A 30 14.08 2.79 -9.64
N PHE A 31 13.85 1.99 -8.60
CA PHE A 31 14.75 0.97 -8.10
C PHE A 31 14.05 -0.39 -8.02
N ASN A 32 14.83 -1.46 -8.17
CA ASN A 32 14.34 -2.84 -8.14
C ASN A 32 14.77 -3.59 -6.87
N SER A 33 15.45 -2.92 -5.93
CA SER A 33 15.81 -3.48 -4.63
C SER A 33 15.89 -2.40 -3.56
N PHE A 34 15.75 -2.81 -2.30
CA PHE A 34 15.88 -1.92 -1.15
C PHE A 34 17.31 -1.37 -1.03
N GLU A 35 18.33 -2.18 -1.29
CA GLU A 35 19.73 -1.78 -1.22
C GLU A 35 20.04 -0.64 -2.21
N ALA A 36 19.53 -0.75 -3.43
CA ALA A 36 19.69 0.30 -4.43
C ALA A 36 18.96 1.59 -4.03
N LEU A 37 17.73 1.48 -3.48
CA LEU A 37 16.99 2.60 -2.92
C LEU A 37 17.78 3.27 -1.79
N ALA A 38 18.34 2.48 -0.86
CA ALA A 38 19.04 2.95 0.33
C ALA A 38 20.34 3.71 -0.01
N THR A 39 21.01 3.35 -1.11
CA THR A 39 22.26 4.03 -1.55
C THR A 39 21.99 5.33 -2.31
N CYS A 40 20.79 5.54 -2.83
CA CYS A 40 20.43 6.76 -3.55
C CYS A 40 20.29 7.96 -2.59
N GLU A 41 20.64 9.15 -3.08
CA GLU A 41 20.36 10.42 -2.39
C GLU A 41 19.14 11.09 -3.04
N ALA A 42 18.09 11.29 -2.25
CA ALA A 42 16.84 11.90 -2.68
C ALA A 42 16.23 12.77 -1.58
N SER A 43 15.32 13.66 -1.98
CA SER A 43 14.53 14.47 -1.03
C SER A 43 13.34 13.69 -0.45
N VAL A 44 12.81 12.76 -1.24
CA VAL A 44 11.68 11.91 -0.89
C VAL A 44 11.95 10.49 -1.35
N TYR A 45 11.68 9.54 -0.50
CA TYR A 45 11.70 8.11 -0.81
C TYR A 45 10.27 7.58 -0.80
N ILE A 46 9.95 6.71 -1.76
CA ILE A 46 8.68 5.98 -1.81
C ILE A 46 9.01 4.50 -1.83
N ASP A 47 8.71 3.81 -0.75
CA ASP A 47 8.97 2.38 -0.56
C ASP A 47 7.63 1.62 -0.51
N LEU A 48 7.24 1.02 -1.63
CA LEU A 48 6.00 0.27 -1.76
C LEU A 48 6.17 -1.23 -1.46
N TYR A 49 7.38 -1.66 -1.08
CA TYR A 49 7.68 -3.01 -0.61
C TYR A 49 8.01 -3.08 0.88
N PHE A 50 7.80 -1.98 1.63
CA PHE A 50 8.16 -1.93 3.04
C PHE A 50 7.61 -3.11 3.85
N ASP A 51 6.34 -3.49 3.68
CA ASP A 51 5.73 -4.60 4.40
C ASP A 51 6.36 -5.97 4.09
N GLU A 52 7.10 -6.12 2.98
CA GLU A 52 7.77 -7.37 2.61
C GLU A 52 9.13 -7.54 3.28
N HIS A 53 9.89 -6.45 3.44
CA HIS A 53 11.26 -6.52 4.00
C HIS A 53 11.39 -5.92 5.40
N LEU A 54 10.49 -5.05 5.82
CA LEU A 54 10.45 -4.36 7.13
C LEU A 54 11.73 -3.60 7.50
N GLN A 55 12.62 -3.32 6.54
CA GLN A 55 13.84 -2.57 6.74
C GLN A 55 13.55 -1.07 6.70
N ARG A 56 14.33 -0.30 7.43
CA ARG A 56 14.19 1.16 7.51
C ARG A 56 15.34 1.85 6.82
N LEU A 57 15.02 2.85 6.00
CA LEU A 57 16.02 3.73 5.39
C LEU A 57 16.62 4.64 6.46
N ASP A 58 17.93 4.69 6.56
CA ASP A 58 18.65 5.66 7.39
C ASP A 58 18.82 6.98 6.60
N LYS A 59 17.73 7.73 6.51
CA LYS A 59 17.64 9.02 5.79
C LYS A 59 16.94 10.07 6.64
N PRO A 60 17.52 10.49 7.79
CA PRO A 60 16.83 11.31 8.79
C PRO A 60 16.40 12.70 8.29
N HIS A 61 16.99 13.18 7.19
CA HIS A 61 16.69 14.49 6.59
C HIS A 61 15.77 14.44 5.38
N ALA A 62 15.28 13.27 5.02
CA ALA A 62 14.37 13.06 3.91
C ALA A 62 13.05 12.46 4.38
N TRP A 63 11.99 12.67 3.61
CA TRP A 63 10.72 12.01 3.87
C TRP A 63 10.68 10.62 3.25
N VAL A 64 10.09 9.68 3.95
CA VAL A 64 9.87 8.31 3.48
C VAL A 64 8.37 8.01 3.46
N LEU A 65 7.80 7.88 2.28
CA LEU A 65 6.44 7.36 2.09
C LEU A 65 6.53 5.84 2.00
N ALA A 66 6.10 5.13 3.02
CA ALA A 66 6.19 3.67 3.06
C ALA A 66 4.80 3.02 3.00
N GLN A 67 4.65 2.00 2.14
CA GLN A 67 3.51 1.09 2.23
C GLN A 67 3.67 0.23 3.49
N ALA A 68 3.46 0.84 4.65
CA ALA A 68 3.62 0.23 5.96
C ALA A 68 2.23 -0.05 6.56
N LEU A 69 1.58 -1.09 6.05
CA LEU A 69 0.22 -1.47 6.43
C LEU A 69 0.19 -2.45 7.59
N THR A 70 1.30 -3.18 7.83
CA THR A 70 1.39 -4.21 8.88
C THR A 70 1.96 -3.71 10.21
N VAL A 71 2.38 -2.44 10.27
CA VAL A 71 2.97 -1.80 11.47
C VAL A 71 2.24 -0.50 11.80
N THR A 72 2.51 0.06 13.00
CA THR A 72 2.04 1.39 13.44
C THR A 72 3.17 2.42 13.43
N ASN A 73 2.85 3.71 13.61
CA ASN A 73 3.85 4.79 13.66
C ASN A 73 4.86 4.63 14.81
N GLU A 74 4.48 4.00 15.91
CA GLU A 74 5.39 3.74 17.04
C GLU A 74 6.61 2.91 16.65
N GLN A 75 6.47 2.11 15.59
CA GLN A 75 7.51 1.22 15.08
C GLN A 75 8.36 1.88 13.98
N LEU A 76 8.08 3.13 13.63
CA LEU A 76 8.70 3.84 12.50
C LEU A 76 9.38 5.13 12.95
N PRO A 77 10.45 5.59 12.28
CA PRO A 77 11.02 6.92 12.47
C PRO A 77 10.00 8.03 12.18
N THR A 78 10.18 9.19 12.79
CA THR A 78 9.22 10.32 12.70
C THR A 78 9.08 10.90 11.28
N ASN A 79 10.08 10.72 10.42
CA ASN A 79 10.07 11.16 9.03
C ASN A 79 9.37 10.18 8.08
N TYR A 80 8.79 9.10 8.62
CA TYR A 80 7.99 8.17 7.83
C TYR A 80 6.54 8.62 7.76
N ILE A 81 5.97 8.50 6.56
CA ILE A 81 4.54 8.64 6.26
C ILE A 81 4.07 7.28 5.78
N ARG A 82 3.22 6.64 6.57
CA ARG A 82 2.56 5.40 6.17
C ARG A 82 1.53 5.71 5.10
N ILE A 83 1.54 4.98 4.00
CA ILE A 83 0.58 5.16 2.90
C ILE A 83 -0.05 3.83 2.50
N ASN A 84 -1.23 3.89 1.89
CA ASN A 84 -1.77 2.76 1.16
C ASN A 84 -1.40 2.89 -0.31
N GLY A 85 -0.33 2.19 -0.71
CA GLY A 85 0.21 2.19 -2.07
C GLY A 85 -0.33 1.07 -2.96
N TRP A 86 -1.38 0.34 -2.56
CA TRP A 86 -1.96 -0.74 -3.35
C TRP A 86 -2.46 -0.24 -4.71
N TYR A 87 -2.34 -1.09 -5.72
CA TYR A 87 -2.82 -0.80 -7.06
C TYR A 87 -4.31 -0.37 -7.06
N GLY A 88 -4.63 0.63 -7.87
CA GLY A 88 -5.97 1.24 -7.89
C GLY A 88 -6.15 2.39 -6.89
N LEU A 89 -5.33 2.49 -5.84
CA LEU A 89 -5.41 3.55 -4.83
C LEU A 89 -4.43 4.69 -5.11
N LEU A 90 -3.25 4.41 -5.68
CA LEU A 90 -2.27 5.43 -6.07
C LEU A 90 -2.77 6.39 -7.16
N GLN A 91 -3.69 5.93 -8.03
CA GLN A 91 -4.30 6.74 -9.08
C GLN A 91 -5.35 7.72 -8.53
N GLN A 92 -5.87 7.48 -7.33
CA GLN A 92 -6.92 8.31 -6.76
C GLN A 92 -6.39 9.74 -6.46
N PRO A 93 -7.26 10.75 -6.50
CA PRO A 93 -6.87 12.13 -6.16
C PRO A 93 -6.55 12.29 -4.67
N ALA A 94 -7.02 11.40 -3.82
CA ALA A 94 -6.72 11.36 -2.38
C ALA A 94 -5.89 10.13 -2.03
N LEU A 95 -4.86 10.30 -1.19
CA LEU A 95 -4.00 9.24 -0.67
C LEU A 95 -4.26 9.06 0.82
N GLN A 96 -4.53 7.82 1.24
CA GLN A 96 -4.61 7.49 2.66
C GLN A 96 -3.20 7.54 3.27
N VAL A 97 -3.07 8.34 4.32
CA VAL A 97 -1.80 8.61 4.98
C VAL A 97 -1.94 8.53 6.51
N CYS A 98 -0.92 8.05 7.17
CA CYS A 98 -0.78 8.16 8.61
C CYS A 98 0.68 8.54 8.94
N MET A 99 0.87 9.49 9.85
CA MET A 99 2.16 10.02 10.25
C MET A 99 2.19 10.36 11.74
N HIS A 100 3.37 10.59 12.27
CA HIS A 100 3.50 11.09 13.65
C HIS A 100 2.85 12.47 13.79
N LEU A 101 2.20 12.70 14.94
CA LEU A 101 1.49 13.96 15.22
C LEU A 101 2.40 15.19 15.16
N THR A 102 3.67 15.02 15.56
CA THR A 102 4.68 16.10 15.60
C THR A 102 5.05 16.66 14.22
N VAL A 103 4.84 15.89 13.14
CA VAL A 103 5.19 16.26 11.76
C VAL A 103 3.97 16.33 10.85
N ASN A 104 2.78 16.29 11.41
CA ASN A 104 1.52 16.15 10.66
C ASN A 104 1.32 17.26 9.61
N ALA A 105 1.58 18.52 9.95
CA ALA A 105 1.40 19.65 9.03
C ALA A 105 2.37 19.58 7.84
N ASP A 106 3.65 19.32 8.09
CA ASP A 106 4.69 19.23 7.06
C ASP A 106 4.49 18.03 6.14
N ALA A 107 4.11 16.90 6.72
CA ALA A 107 3.78 15.69 5.98
C ALA A 107 2.58 15.90 5.06
N GLN A 108 1.51 16.54 5.53
CA GLN A 108 0.35 16.87 4.67
C GLN A 108 0.72 17.85 3.56
N ALA A 109 1.57 18.85 3.85
CA ALA A 109 2.06 19.78 2.84
C ALA A 109 2.88 19.06 1.77
N LEU A 110 3.72 18.09 2.15
CA LEU A 110 4.45 17.25 1.21
C LEU A 110 3.50 16.46 0.31
N ILE A 111 2.51 15.76 0.88
CA ILE A 111 1.54 14.94 0.13
C ILE A 111 0.77 15.82 -0.89
N ASN A 112 0.34 17.01 -0.49
CA ASN A 112 -0.27 17.98 -1.41
C ASN A 112 0.68 18.41 -2.54
N ASN A 113 1.95 18.67 -2.22
CA ASN A 113 2.96 19.02 -3.22
C ASN A 113 3.22 17.88 -4.21
N LEU A 114 3.13 16.61 -3.76
CA LEU A 114 3.24 15.43 -4.60
C LEU A 114 1.97 15.18 -5.44
N GLY A 115 0.95 16.03 -5.32
CA GLY A 115 -0.27 15.98 -6.14
C GLY A 115 -1.33 15.00 -5.63
N TRP A 116 -1.32 14.64 -4.34
CA TRP A 116 -2.43 13.96 -3.68
C TRP A 116 -3.05 14.86 -2.62
N LYS A 117 -4.37 14.74 -2.44
CA LYS A 117 -5.04 15.23 -1.24
C LYS A 117 -4.80 14.24 -0.09
N PRO A 118 -4.17 14.63 1.03
CA PRO A 118 -3.97 13.73 2.16
C PRO A 118 -5.33 13.37 2.80
N LEU A 119 -5.60 12.08 2.91
CA LEU A 119 -6.68 11.53 3.73
C LEU A 119 -6.04 10.94 4.99
N VAL A 120 -5.98 11.76 6.05
CA VAL A 120 -5.33 11.36 7.31
C VAL A 120 -6.15 10.30 8.00
N CYS A 121 -5.53 9.15 8.25
CA CYS A 121 -6.14 7.99 8.89
C CYS A 121 -5.65 7.86 10.33
N PRO A 122 -6.44 7.21 11.21
CA PRO A 122 -5.97 6.77 12.51
C PRO A 122 -4.73 5.87 12.41
N ASP A 123 -3.89 5.85 13.45
CA ASP A 123 -2.72 4.96 13.51
C ASP A 123 -3.13 3.53 13.86
N ILE A 124 -3.64 2.83 12.86
CA ILE A 124 -4.08 1.43 12.94
C ILE A 124 -3.45 0.60 11.82
N ILE A 125 -3.27 -0.69 12.04
CA ILE A 125 -2.81 -1.65 11.04
C ILE A 125 -3.80 -1.65 9.87
N GLY A 126 -3.30 -1.62 8.62
CA GLY A 126 -4.07 -1.67 7.38
C GLY A 126 -4.76 -0.37 6.99
N LEU A 127 -4.61 0.71 7.75
CA LEU A 127 -5.33 1.96 7.52
C LEU A 127 -6.85 1.70 7.34
N ILE A 128 -7.51 2.34 6.37
CA ILE A 128 -8.96 2.15 6.14
C ILE A 128 -9.20 1.16 5.00
N SER A 129 -8.77 1.50 3.77
CA SER A 129 -9.14 0.72 2.59
C SER A 129 -8.45 -0.64 2.54
N ALA A 130 -7.19 -0.77 2.95
CA ALA A 130 -6.50 -2.04 2.88
C ALA A 130 -7.16 -3.10 3.76
N ARG A 131 -7.62 -2.71 4.97
CA ARG A 131 -8.41 -3.61 5.84
C ARG A 131 -9.67 -4.12 5.15
N SER A 132 -10.44 -3.20 4.54
CA SER A 132 -11.71 -3.54 3.88
C SER A 132 -11.47 -4.43 2.65
N ILE A 133 -10.51 -4.07 1.80
CA ILE A 133 -10.18 -4.84 0.59
C ILE A 133 -9.64 -6.22 0.96
N ALA A 134 -8.76 -6.33 1.96
CA ALA A 134 -8.24 -7.61 2.43
C ALA A 134 -9.35 -8.54 2.91
N MET A 135 -10.35 -8.01 3.64
CA MET A 135 -11.50 -8.80 4.10
C MET A 135 -12.42 -9.24 2.96
N ILE A 136 -12.66 -8.38 1.97
CA ILE A 136 -13.44 -8.73 0.77
C ILE A 136 -12.76 -9.88 0.02
N ILE A 137 -11.44 -9.79 -0.15
CA ILE A 137 -10.66 -10.84 -0.81
C ILE A 137 -10.67 -12.12 0.03
N ASN A 138 -10.49 -12.01 1.34
CA ASN A 138 -10.51 -13.15 2.26
C ASN A 138 -11.84 -13.92 2.18
N GLU A 139 -12.96 -13.20 2.20
CA GLU A 139 -14.31 -13.77 2.08
C GLU A 139 -14.52 -14.45 0.72
N ALA A 140 -13.99 -13.87 -0.37
CA ALA A 140 -14.04 -14.50 -1.68
C ALA A 140 -13.30 -15.85 -1.73
N TYR A 141 -12.20 -15.98 -0.98
CA TYR A 141 -11.49 -17.26 -0.85
C TYR A 141 -12.25 -18.29 0.02
N PHE A 142 -13.03 -17.87 1.01
CA PHE A 142 -13.94 -18.77 1.71
C PHE A 142 -15.06 -19.25 0.77
N ALA A 143 -15.74 -18.35 0.07
CA ALA A 143 -16.79 -18.70 -0.89
C ALA A 143 -16.28 -19.64 -2.01
N LEU A 144 -15.05 -19.44 -2.48
CA LEU A 144 -14.41 -20.33 -3.44
C LEU A 144 -14.19 -21.74 -2.86
N ALA A 145 -13.70 -21.84 -1.62
CA ALA A 145 -13.46 -23.12 -0.95
C ALA A 145 -14.75 -23.90 -0.67
N GLU A 146 -15.84 -23.19 -0.44
CA GLU A 146 -17.20 -23.75 -0.25
C GLU A 146 -17.88 -24.12 -1.58
N ASN A 147 -17.21 -23.89 -2.72
CA ASN A 147 -17.77 -24.12 -4.07
C ASN A 147 -19.05 -23.33 -4.35
N VAL A 148 -19.19 -22.15 -3.79
CA VAL A 148 -20.35 -21.27 -4.01
C VAL A 148 -20.42 -20.83 -5.48
N ALA A 149 -19.26 -20.44 -6.06
CA ALA A 149 -19.14 -20.03 -7.45
C ALA A 149 -17.67 -20.13 -7.91
N THR A 150 -17.43 -19.94 -9.22
CA THR A 150 -16.07 -19.83 -9.76
C THR A 150 -15.47 -18.45 -9.44
N LYS A 151 -14.12 -18.32 -9.49
CA LYS A 151 -13.45 -17.02 -9.34
C LYS A 151 -14.01 -15.94 -10.26
N ALA A 152 -14.23 -16.29 -11.53
CA ALA A 152 -14.77 -15.38 -12.53
C ALA A 152 -16.19 -14.92 -12.19
N ASP A 153 -17.05 -15.82 -11.72
CA ASP A 153 -18.42 -15.48 -11.34
C ASP A 153 -18.45 -14.59 -10.10
N ILE A 154 -17.58 -14.85 -9.10
CA ILE A 154 -17.45 -14.03 -7.91
C ILE A 154 -16.97 -12.62 -8.29
N ASP A 155 -15.97 -12.50 -9.16
CA ASP A 155 -15.46 -11.21 -9.63
C ASP A 155 -16.55 -10.41 -10.35
N ILE A 156 -17.27 -11.04 -11.30
CA ILE A 156 -18.36 -10.40 -12.03
C ILE A 156 -19.49 -9.96 -11.08
N ALA A 157 -19.89 -10.83 -10.15
CA ALA A 157 -20.95 -10.53 -9.20
C ALA A 157 -20.60 -9.32 -8.31
N MET A 158 -19.35 -9.26 -7.83
CA MET A 158 -18.89 -8.16 -7.00
C MET A 158 -18.74 -6.85 -7.78
N GLN A 159 -18.22 -6.89 -9.00
CA GLN A 159 -18.15 -5.69 -9.86
C GLN A 159 -19.55 -5.13 -10.16
N LEU A 160 -20.48 -5.97 -10.58
CA LEU A 160 -21.84 -5.54 -10.92
C LEU A 160 -22.69 -5.17 -9.70
N GLY A 161 -22.52 -5.89 -8.59
CA GLY A 161 -23.34 -5.70 -7.39
C GLY A 161 -22.90 -4.52 -6.53
N THR A 162 -21.61 -4.17 -6.53
CA THR A 162 -21.04 -3.12 -5.65
C THR A 162 -20.42 -1.95 -6.41
N ASN A 163 -20.39 -2.03 -7.74
CA ASN A 163 -19.72 -1.05 -8.61
C ASN A 163 -18.22 -0.85 -8.26
N TYR A 164 -17.55 -1.91 -7.81
CA TYR A 164 -16.12 -1.89 -7.58
C TYR A 164 -15.35 -1.93 -8.91
N PRO A 165 -14.19 -1.27 -9.00
CA PRO A 165 -13.40 -1.23 -10.23
C PRO A 165 -12.82 -2.60 -10.60
N PHE A 166 -12.68 -3.50 -9.62
CA PHE A 166 -12.12 -4.84 -9.75
C PHE A 166 -12.92 -5.83 -8.90
N GLY A 167 -12.99 -7.08 -9.35
CA GLY A 167 -13.45 -8.17 -8.48
C GLY A 167 -12.35 -8.54 -7.47
N PRO A 168 -12.70 -9.32 -6.42
CA PRO A 168 -11.75 -9.66 -5.36
C PRO A 168 -10.53 -10.46 -5.86
N PHE A 169 -10.68 -11.37 -6.81
CA PHE A 169 -9.55 -12.14 -7.35
C PHE A 169 -8.69 -11.29 -8.29
N ASP A 170 -9.29 -10.47 -9.16
CA ASP A 170 -8.56 -9.51 -9.98
C ASP A 170 -7.78 -8.51 -9.10
N TRP A 171 -8.38 -8.03 -8.00
CA TRP A 171 -7.67 -7.21 -7.01
C TRP A 171 -6.51 -7.95 -6.37
N SER A 172 -6.72 -9.22 -5.98
CA SER A 172 -5.67 -10.01 -5.33
C SER A 172 -4.44 -10.22 -6.22
N GLU A 173 -4.64 -10.35 -7.53
CA GLU A 173 -3.56 -10.45 -8.52
C GLU A 173 -2.79 -9.12 -8.67
N LYS A 174 -3.51 -7.98 -8.75
CA LYS A 174 -2.91 -6.65 -8.92
C LYS A 174 -2.17 -6.13 -7.68
N ILE A 175 -2.68 -6.45 -6.49
CA ILE A 175 -2.06 -6.07 -5.21
C ILE A 175 -0.90 -7.02 -4.87
N GLY A 176 -1.08 -8.30 -5.12
CA GLY A 176 -0.22 -9.36 -4.69
C GLY A 176 -0.79 -10.11 -3.47
N LEU A 177 -1.14 -11.38 -3.66
CA LEU A 177 -1.78 -12.20 -2.64
C LEU A 177 -0.96 -12.30 -1.34
N ARG A 178 0.37 -12.30 -1.45
CA ARG A 178 1.28 -12.32 -0.30
C ARG A 178 1.11 -11.09 0.61
N GLN A 179 0.99 -9.90 0.04
CA GLN A 179 0.79 -8.66 0.80
C GLN A 179 -0.55 -8.67 1.54
N ILE A 180 -1.60 -9.18 0.88
CA ILE A 180 -2.94 -9.32 1.49
C ILE A 180 -2.89 -10.29 2.67
N HIS A 181 -2.24 -11.45 2.48
CA HIS A 181 -2.08 -12.47 3.52
C HIS A 181 -1.30 -11.94 4.72
N GLN A 182 -0.18 -11.23 4.49
CA GLN A 182 0.61 -10.61 5.56
C GLN A 182 -0.22 -9.61 6.37
N LEU A 183 -1.02 -8.78 5.69
CA LEU A 183 -1.91 -7.84 6.37
C LEU A 183 -2.97 -8.57 7.20
N LEU A 184 -3.60 -9.61 6.66
CA LEU A 184 -4.58 -10.41 7.39
C LEU A 184 -3.97 -11.05 8.64
N LEU A 185 -2.75 -11.63 8.55
CA LEU A 185 -2.03 -12.17 9.70
C LEU A 185 -1.75 -11.11 10.77
N ALA A 186 -1.29 -9.92 10.36
CA ALA A 186 -1.03 -8.83 11.28
C ALA A 186 -2.31 -8.35 12.00
N LEU A 187 -3.45 -8.35 11.31
CA LEU A 187 -4.75 -8.03 11.89
C LEU A 187 -5.29 -9.15 12.80
N ALA A 188 -5.12 -10.42 12.39
CA ALA A 188 -5.56 -11.59 13.15
C ALA A 188 -4.82 -11.74 14.50
N ALA A 189 -3.63 -11.15 14.64
CA ALA A 189 -2.92 -11.12 15.91
C ALA A 189 -3.71 -10.45 17.05
N THR A 190 -4.69 -9.60 16.71
CA THR A 190 -5.52 -8.87 17.69
C THR A 190 -7.02 -9.19 17.60
N ASP A 191 -7.46 -9.80 16.49
CA ASP A 191 -8.89 -10.08 16.27
C ASP A 191 -9.04 -11.22 15.25
N ASP A 192 -9.49 -12.37 15.73
CA ASP A 192 -9.62 -13.62 14.97
C ASP A 192 -10.50 -13.51 13.72
N ARG A 193 -11.37 -12.51 13.62
CA ARG A 193 -12.20 -12.27 12.41
C ARG A 193 -11.36 -12.04 11.14
N TYR A 194 -10.10 -11.67 11.29
CA TYR A 194 -9.17 -11.46 10.18
C TYR A 194 -8.38 -12.71 9.81
N THR A 195 -8.66 -13.86 10.43
CA THR A 195 -7.96 -15.12 10.11
C THR A 195 -8.02 -15.39 8.62
N PRO A 196 -6.85 -15.60 7.96
CA PRO A 196 -6.83 -15.88 6.53
C PRO A 196 -7.60 -17.15 6.18
N ALA A 197 -8.36 -17.11 5.09
CA ALA A 197 -9.02 -18.29 4.55
C ALA A 197 -7.99 -19.39 4.26
N PRO A 198 -8.24 -20.66 4.62
CA PRO A 198 -7.30 -21.76 4.33
C PRO A 198 -6.95 -21.87 2.84
N ALA A 199 -7.92 -21.64 1.95
CA ALA A 199 -7.70 -21.65 0.51
C ALA A 199 -6.77 -20.52 0.04
N LEU A 200 -6.80 -19.34 0.69
CA LEU A 200 -5.87 -18.26 0.41
C LEU A 200 -4.44 -18.64 0.82
N THR A 201 -4.28 -19.21 2.02
CA THR A 201 -2.98 -19.64 2.54
C THR A 201 -2.38 -20.75 1.69
N GLN A 202 -3.20 -21.69 1.21
CA GLN A 202 -2.77 -22.82 0.37
C GLN A 202 -2.20 -22.37 -0.99
N VAL A 203 -2.68 -21.28 -1.56
CA VAL A 203 -2.15 -20.74 -2.83
C VAL A 203 -0.73 -20.19 -2.67
N LEU A 204 -0.32 -19.83 -1.45
CA LEU A 204 0.99 -19.25 -1.13
C LEU A 204 2.04 -20.26 -0.71
N SER A 205 1.63 -21.52 -0.42
CA SER A 205 2.51 -22.63 -0.03
C SER A 205 3.09 -23.36 -1.24
#